data_c9d781d89899994241f6b6a852139a04
#
_entry.id   c9d781d89899994241f6b6a852139a04
#
_cell.length_a   1.000
_cell.length_b   1.000
_cell.length_c   1.000
_cell.angle_alpha   90.00
_cell.angle_beta   90.00
_cell.angle_gamma   90.00
#
_symmetry.space_group_name_H-M   'P 1'
#
loop_
_entity.id
_entity.type
_entity.pdbx_description
1 polymer ?
#
loop_
_entity_poly.entity_id
_entity_poly.type
_entity_poly.pdbx_seq_one_letter_code
_entity_poly.pdbx_strand_id
1 'polypeptide(L)'
;PIIVAFGNRFPMIAAHKVLAAYACLAPRVVTGQFDPTVHRAIWPSTGNYARGGVAISTLMESRGVAVLPENMSRERFEWLDRWIADPNDVIRTTGSESNVKEIYDACDELSRDPNNFIFNQFTEFANHVGHHEVTGRALEHVYEHNCDRQPGLNLAAFVAASGSSGTLAAGERLKSDHGAKIVAVEALEC
;
A
#
# COMPACT_ATOMS: atom_id res chain seq x y z
N PRO A 1 -10.35 -26.57 -0.09
CA PRO A 1 -11.05 -25.28 -0.17
C PRO A 1 -10.16 -24.21 -0.81
N ILE A 2 -10.76 -23.09 -1.25
CA ILE A 2 -10.07 -21.87 -1.71
C ILE A 2 -10.42 -20.76 -0.73
N ILE A 3 -9.40 -20.13 -0.14
CA ILE A 3 -9.55 -18.95 0.72
C ILE A 3 -9.28 -17.72 -0.13
N VAL A 4 -10.22 -16.77 -0.14
CA VAL A 4 -10.11 -15.54 -0.93
C VAL A 4 -10.10 -14.32 -0.02
N ALA A 5 -9.03 -13.54 -0.09
CA ALA A 5 -8.94 -12.24 0.58
C ALA A 5 -9.47 -11.14 -0.34
N PHE A 6 -10.60 -10.54 0.01
CA PHE A 6 -11.23 -9.48 -0.79
C PHE A 6 -10.61 -8.12 -0.49
N GLY A 7 -9.80 -7.61 -1.40
CA GLY A 7 -9.16 -6.28 -1.26
C GLY A 7 -10.17 -5.13 -1.14
N ASN A 8 -11.35 -5.24 -1.73
CA ASN A 8 -12.41 -4.22 -1.63
C ASN A 8 -13.11 -4.17 -0.26
N ARG A 9 -12.78 -5.06 0.67
CA ARG A 9 -13.26 -5.04 2.05
C ARG A 9 -12.36 -4.23 2.99
N PHE A 10 -11.18 -3.81 2.54
CA PHE A 10 -10.38 -2.87 3.31
C PHE A 10 -11.07 -1.52 3.45
N PRO A 11 -10.97 -0.89 4.64
CA PRO A 11 -11.67 0.37 4.91
C PRO A 11 -11.14 1.54 4.10
N MET A 12 -11.88 2.64 4.12
CA MET A 12 -11.55 3.97 3.58
C MET A 12 -11.42 4.03 2.06
N ILE A 13 -10.60 3.21 1.44
CA ILE A 13 -10.30 3.27 0.01
C ILE A 13 -10.75 2.02 -0.77
N ALA A 14 -11.37 1.05 -0.09
CA ALA A 14 -11.74 -0.25 -0.66
C ALA A 14 -10.58 -0.96 -1.39
N ALA A 15 -9.36 -0.84 -0.84
CA ALA A 15 -8.15 -1.47 -1.38
C ALA A 15 -7.12 -1.73 -0.27
N HIS A 16 -6.36 -2.83 -0.40
CA HIS A 16 -5.34 -3.23 0.58
C HIS A 16 -4.19 -2.22 0.76
N LYS A 17 -4.03 -1.27 -0.14
CA LYS A 17 -2.97 -0.25 -0.08
C LYS A 17 -3.05 0.67 1.13
N VAL A 18 -4.18 0.73 1.82
CA VAL A 18 -4.29 1.42 3.11
C VAL A 18 -3.38 0.79 4.17
N LEU A 19 -3.25 -0.54 4.19
CA LEU A 19 -2.34 -1.24 5.09
C LEU A 19 -0.87 -0.94 4.76
N ALA A 20 -0.51 -0.95 3.47
CA ALA A 20 0.83 -0.58 3.04
C ALA A 20 1.22 0.83 3.50
N ALA A 21 0.32 1.81 3.32
CA ALA A 21 0.54 3.18 3.76
C ALA A 21 0.65 3.29 5.30
N TYR A 22 -0.21 2.60 6.03
CA TYR A 22 -0.15 2.53 7.49
C TYR A 22 1.19 1.98 7.96
N ALA A 23 1.63 0.87 7.40
CA ALA A 23 2.90 0.23 7.76
C ALA A 23 4.12 1.14 7.50
N CYS A 24 4.04 2.01 6.49
CA CYS A 24 5.13 2.95 6.20
C CYS A 24 5.13 4.17 7.12
N LEU A 25 3.98 4.77 7.43
CA LEU A 25 3.90 6.02 8.18
C LEU A 25 3.87 5.79 9.70
N ALA A 26 3.01 4.90 10.20
CA ALA A 26 2.77 4.75 11.64
C ALA A 26 4.04 4.47 12.47
N PRO A 27 4.94 3.55 12.05
CA PRO A 27 6.18 3.32 12.80
C PRO A 27 7.07 4.57 12.89
N ARG A 28 7.12 5.39 11.82
CA ARG A 28 7.93 6.61 11.82
C ARG A 28 7.37 7.68 12.75
N VAL A 29 6.04 7.79 12.84
CA VAL A 29 5.38 8.68 13.81
C VAL A 29 5.68 8.23 15.24
N VAL A 30 5.48 6.94 15.54
CA VAL A 30 5.67 6.39 16.89
C VAL A 30 7.13 6.49 17.35
N THR A 31 8.09 6.33 16.43
CA THR A 31 9.54 6.42 16.75
C THR A 31 10.09 7.85 16.70
N GLY A 32 9.27 8.84 16.38
CA GLY A 32 9.69 10.23 16.26
C GLY A 32 10.52 10.56 15.01
N GLN A 33 10.59 9.64 14.06
CA GLN A 33 11.24 9.87 12.75
C GLN A 33 10.41 10.78 11.83
N PHE A 34 9.10 10.82 12.06
CA PHE A 34 8.17 11.68 11.35
C PHE A 34 7.34 12.46 12.38
N ASP A 35 7.43 13.79 12.34
CA ASP A 35 6.62 14.69 13.14
C ASP A 35 5.39 15.14 12.33
N PRO A 36 4.15 14.73 12.69
CA PRO A 36 2.94 15.09 11.97
C PRO A 36 2.69 16.60 11.87
N THR A 37 3.24 17.39 12.81
CA THR A 37 3.02 18.84 12.87
C THR A 37 3.93 19.64 11.96
N VAL A 38 5.04 19.04 11.48
CA VAL A 38 6.09 19.69 10.69
C VAL A 38 6.23 19.05 9.31
N HIS A 39 6.24 17.72 9.28
CA HIS A 39 6.55 16.96 8.07
C HIS A 39 5.33 16.74 7.18
N ARG A 40 5.58 16.59 5.88
CA ARG A 40 4.59 16.24 4.87
C ARG A 40 4.86 14.84 4.35
N ALA A 41 3.85 13.99 4.36
CA ALA A 41 3.93 12.64 3.81
C ALA A 41 3.60 12.65 2.31
N ILE A 42 4.59 12.44 1.46
CA ILE A 42 4.46 12.45 0.00
C ILE A 42 4.20 11.02 -0.50
N TRP A 43 3.09 10.83 -1.19
CA TRP A 43 2.60 9.52 -1.62
C TRP A 43 2.59 9.39 -3.15
N PRO A 44 3.72 9.01 -3.78
CA PRO A 44 3.78 8.79 -5.22
C PRO A 44 3.07 7.50 -5.61
N SER A 45 2.11 7.59 -6.52
CA SER A 45 1.42 6.40 -7.02
C SER A 45 0.51 6.74 -8.20
N THR A 46 0.20 5.73 -9.01
CA THR A 46 -0.83 5.83 -10.04
C THR A 46 -2.26 5.70 -9.49
N GLY A 47 -2.47 5.57 -8.16
CA GLY A 47 -3.84 5.53 -7.64
C GLY A 47 -4.01 5.07 -6.19
N ASN A 48 -4.20 3.78 -5.96
CA ASN A 48 -4.66 3.26 -4.66
C ASN A 48 -3.67 3.51 -3.51
N TYR A 49 -2.37 3.50 -3.77
CA TYR A 49 -1.39 3.76 -2.72
C TYR A 49 -1.38 5.24 -2.29
N ALA A 50 -1.49 6.19 -3.25
CA ALA A 50 -1.64 7.61 -2.92
C ALA A 50 -2.91 7.86 -2.09
N ARG A 51 -4.05 7.29 -2.48
CA ARG A 51 -5.29 7.38 -1.69
C ARG A 51 -5.13 6.77 -0.29
N GLY A 52 -4.50 5.60 -0.18
CA GLY A 52 -4.19 4.97 1.10
C GLY A 52 -3.31 5.85 1.98
N GLY A 53 -2.28 6.45 1.38
CA GLY A 53 -1.37 7.38 2.05
C GLY A 53 -2.07 8.62 2.59
N VAL A 54 -2.90 9.26 1.77
CA VAL A 54 -3.70 10.43 2.18
C VAL A 54 -4.66 10.06 3.31
N ALA A 55 -5.37 8.93 3.20
CA ALA A 55 -6.29 8.48 4.25
C ALA A 55 -5.57 8.25 5.59
N ILE A 56 -4.40 7.60 5.56
CA ILE A 56 -3.60 7.35 6.78
C ILE A 56 -3.00 8.66 7.32
N SER A 57 -2.53 9.55 6.44
CA SER A 57 -2.04 10.87 6.85
C SER A 57 -3.13 11.65 7.60
N THR A 58 -4.35 11.66 7.05
CA THR A 58 -5.50 12.33 7.69
C THR A 58 -5.83 11.72 9.06
N LEU A 59 -5.82 10.39 9.18
CA LEU A 59 -6.05 9.71 10.48
C LEU A 59 -4.97 10.00 11.52
N MET A 60 -3.74 10.27 11.08
CA MET A 60 -2.60 10.60 11.95
C MET A 60 -2.41 12.11 12.12
N GLU A 61 -3.39 12.90 11.72
CA GLU A 61 -3.36 14.37 11.80
C GLU A 61 -2.10 14.97 11.15
N SER A 62 -1.61 14.33 10.09
CA SER A 62 -0.46 14.78 9.31
C SER A 62 -0.87 15.25 7.91
N ARG A 63 -0.06 16.11 7.32
CA ARG A 63 -0.27 16.59 5.96
C ARG A 63 0.15 15.52 4.95
N GLY A 64 -0.82 14.98 4.20
CA GLY A 64 -0.60 14.01 3.12
C GLY A 64 -0.67 14.67 1.76
N VAL A 65 0.35 14.43 0.93
CA VAL A 65 0.44 14.95 -0.45
C VAL A 65 0.39 13.78 -1.42
N ALA A 66 -0.56 13.80 -2.34
CA ALA A 66 -0.67 12.82 -3.41
C ALA A 66 0.09 13.27 -4.66
N VAL A 67 0.95 12.41 -5.22
CA VAL A 67 1.63 12.67 -6.50
C VAL A 67 1.21 11.60 -7.49
N LEU A 68 0.46 11.98 -8.53
CA LEU A 68 -0.12 11.03 -9.48
C LEU A 68 -0.30 11.65 -10.88
N PRO A 69 -0.35 10.82 -11.95
CA PRO A 69 -0.55 11.31 -13.31
C PRO A 69 -1.92 12.00 -13.48
N GLU A 70 -1.96 13.04 -14.31
CA GLU A 70 -3.16 13.84 -14.56
C GLU A 70 -4.30 13.08 -15.24
N ASN A 71 -3.98 12.06 -16.06
CA ASN A 71 -4.95 11.26 -16.80
C ASN A 71 -5.44 10.02 -16.03
N MET A 72 -5.32 10.01 -14.70
CA MET A 72 -5.95 8.99 -13.87
C MET A 72 -7.47 9.18 -13.83
N SER A 73 -8.20 8.12 -13.42
CA SER A 73 -9.66 8.15 -13.43
C SER A 73 -10.21 9.31 -12.58
N ARG A 74 -11.30 9.91 -13.07
CA ARG A 74 -12.02 10.99 -12.38
C ARG A 74 -12.39 10.64 -10.94
N GLU A 75 -12.83 9.41 -10.70
CA GLU A 75 -13.21 8.93 -9.36
C GLU A 75 -12.06 9.01 -8.34
N ARG A 76 -10.80 8.82 -8.79
CA ARG A 76 -9.63 8.95 -7.91
C ARG A 76 -9.43 10.38 -7.46
N PHE A 77 -9.56 11.35 -8.39
CA PHE A 77 -9.45 12.77 -8.06
C PHE A 77 -10.61 13.24 -7.19
N GLU A 78 -11.86 12.87 -7.51
CA GLU A 78 -13.01 13.18 -6.67
C GLU A 78 -12.91 12.61 -5.25
N TRP A 79 -12.23 11.47 -5.10
CA TRP A 79 -11.94 10.93 -3.77
C TRP A 79 -10.88 11.77 -3.06
N LEU A 80 -9.79 12.14 -3.73
CA LEU A 80 -8.71 12.98 -3.17
C LEU A 80 -9.24 14.36 -2.77
N ASP A 81 -10.05 14.99 -3.59
CA ASP A 81 -10.66 16.31 -3.33
C ASP A 81 -11.53 16.32 -2.06
N ARG A 82 -12.05 15.18 -1.65
CA ARG A 82 -12.83 15.05 -0.39
C ARG A 82 -11.97 14.84 0.85
N TRP A 83 -10.75 14.34 0.66
CA TRP A 83 -9.86 13.95 1.77
C TRP A 83 -8.70 14.93 1.99
N ILE A 84 -8.34 15.69 0.98
CA ILE A 84 -7.27 16.68 1.01
C ILE A 84 -7.86 18.07 1.19
N ALA A 85 -7.44 18.78 2.25
CA ALA A 85 -7.95 20.11 2.55
C ALA A 85 -7.37 21.20 1.66
N ASP A 86 -6.09 21.09 1.30
CA ASP A 86 -5.40 22.03 0.40
C ASP A 86 -5.27 21.41 -1.00
N PRO A 87 -5.95 21.94 -2.03
CA PRO A 87 -5.86 21.40 -3.39
C PRO A 87 -4.43 21.32 -3.95
N ASN A 88 -3.50 22.13 -3.43
CA ASN A 88 -2.10 22.09 -3.82
C ASN A 88 -1.37 20.82 -3.36
N ASP A 89 -1.96 20.04 -2.46
CA ASP A 89 -1.45 18.73 -2.03
C ASP A 89 -1.84 17.59 -2.98
N VAL A 90 -2.52 17.90 -4.09
CA VAL A 90 -2.73 16.99 -5.21
C VAL A 90 -1.84 17.41 -6.37
N ILE A 91 -0.64 16.85 -6.43
CA ILE A 91 0.35 17.14 -7.47
C ILE A 91 0.08 16.23 -8.67
N ARG A 92 -0.25 16.84 -9.80
CA ARG A 92 -0.55 16.16 -11.05
C ARG A 92 0.69 16.16 -11.94
N THR A 93 1.18 14.97 -12.28
CA THR A 93 2.27 14.84 -13.27
C THR A 93 1.69 14.58 -14.66
N THR A 94 2.44 14.86 -15.70
CA THR A 94 2.01 14.63 -17.08
C THR A 94 1.86 13.15 -17.36
N GLY A 95 0.80 12.76 -18.07
CA GLY A 95 0.61 11.40 -18.60
C GLY A 95 -0.42 10.55 -17.86
N SER A 96 -0.24 9.25 -17.93
CA SER A 96 -1.13 8.21 -17.42
C SER A 96 -0.41 7.25 -16.46
N GLU A 97 -1.03 6.09 -16.15
CA GLU A 97 -0.43 5.07 -15.27
C GLU A 97 0.93 4.54 -15.71
N SER A 98 1.28 4.67 -16.98
CA SER A 98 2.58 4.26 -17.53
C SER A 98 3.69 5.30 -17.34
N ASN A 99 3.33 6.54 -16.96
CA ASN A 99 4.28 7.65 -16.80
C ASN A 99 4.87 7.70 -15.38
N VAL A 100 5.58 6.67 -15.00
CA VAL A 100 6.18 6.54 -13.65
C VAL A 100 7.39 7.46 -13.49
N LYS A 101 8.12 7.74 -14.57
CA LYS A 101 9.30 8.63 -14.54
C LYS A 101 8.93 10.04 -14.08
N GLU A 102 7.85 10.59 -14.61
CA GLU A 102 7.38 11.94 -14.27
C GLU A 102 6.99 12.05 -12.79
N ILE A 103 6.46 10.96 -12.21
CA ILE A 103 6.19 10.87 -10.76
C ILE A 103 7.51 10.93 -9.97
N TYR A 104 8.54 10.21 -10.41
CA TYR A 104 9.85 10.22 -9.73
C TYR A 104 10.54 11.55 -9.85
N ASP A 105 10.53 12.17 -11.03
CA ASP A 105 11.10 13.51 -11.25
C ASP A 105 10.44 14.55 -10.30
N ALA A 106 9.11 14.48 -10.13
CA ALA A 106 8.40 15.33 -9.17
C ALA A 106 8.78 15.02 -7.71
N CYS A 107 8.98 13.75 -7.37
CA CYS A 107 9.43 13.36 -6.03
C CYS A 107 10.85 13.82 -5.73
N ASP A 108 11.75 13.77 -6.71
CA ASP A 108 13.12 14.26 -6.57
C ASP A 108 13.15 15.76 -6.29
N GLU A 109 12.28 16.53 -6.97
CA GLU A 109 12.12 17.97 -6.70
C GLU A 109 11.57 18.21 -5.29
N LEU A 110 10.52 17.50 -4.90
CA LEU A 110 9.91 17.61 -3.57
C LEU A 110 10.89 17.24 -2.44
N SER A 111 11.79 16.30 -2.68
CA SER A 111 12.76 15.81 -1.69
C SER A 111 13.81 16.86 -1.29
N ARG A 112 13.92 17.96 -2.04
CA ARG A 112 14.82 19.09 -1.69
C ARG A 112 14.35 19.86 -0.46
N ASP A 113 13.06 19.79 -0.14
CA ASP A 113 12.54 20.29 1.14
C ASP A 113 12.67 19.18 2.19
N PRO A 114 13.48 19.39 3.26
CA PRO A 114 13.70 18.38 4.28
C PRO A 114 12.45 18.01 5.08
N ASN A 115 11.38 18.81 4.99
CA ASN A 115 10.11 18.50 5.63
C ASN A 115 9.26 17.51 4.80
N ASN A 116 9.67 17.17 3.58
CA ASN A 116 8.98 16.21 2.73
C ASN A 116 9.56 14.82 2.90
N PHE A 117 8.74 13.88 3.34
CA PHE A 117 9.06 12.46 3.41
C PHE A 117 8.43 11.72 2.23
N ILE A 118 9.25 11.22 1.32
CA ILE A 118 8.79 10.47 0.14
C ILE A 118 8.56 9.01 0.53
N PHE A 119 7.30 8.58 0.53
CA PHE A 119 6.92 7.20 0.77
C PHE A 119 6.75 6.44 -0.55
N ASN A 120 7.84 5.98 -1.12
CA ASN A 120 7.80 5.19 -2.36
C ASN A 120 7.52 3.72 -2.04
N GLN A 121 6.35 3.20 -2.44
CA GLN A 121 5.92 1.82 -2.15
C GLN A 121 6.88 0.73 -2.65
N PHE A 122 7.73 1.04 -3.62
CA PHE A 122 8.68 0.08 -4.19
C PHE A 122 10.00 -0.01 -3.40
N THR A 123 10.31 1.00 -2.59
CA THR A 123 11.53 1.07 -1.77
C THR A 123 11.26 0.96 -0.28
N GLU A 124 10.00 1.08 0.14
CA GLU A 124 9.58 1.01 1.54
C GLU A 124 9.48 -0.44 2.02
N PHE A 125 10.50 -0.92 2.72
CA PHE A 125 10.50 -2.28 3.30
C PHE A 125 9.36 -2.48 4.32
N ALA A 126 8.89 -1.41 4.95
CA ALA A 126 7.75 -1.45 5.86
C ALA A 126 6.45 -1.94 5.18
N ASN A 127 6.27 -1.68 3.88
CA ASN A 127 5.18 -2.27 3.08
C ASN A 127 5.24 -3.81 3.10
N HIS A 128 6.42 -4.38 2.93
CA HIS A 128 6.65 -5.83 3.02
C HIS A 128 6.34 -6.36 4.43
N VAL A 129 6.94 -5.75 5.46
CA VAL A 129 6.74 -6.15 6.87
C VAL A 129 5.27 -6.08 7.26
N GLY A 130 4.55 -5.02 6.86
CA GLY A 130 3.13 -4.87 7.14
C GLY A 130 2.29 -6.01 6.58
N HIS A 131 2.54 -6.44 5.36
CA HIS A 131 1.82 -7.57 4.77
C HIS A 131 2.24 -8.91 5.37
N HIS A 132 3.53 -9.11 5.68
CA HIS A 132 4.01 -10.31 6.37
C HIS A 132 3.32 -10.47 7.73
N GLU A 133 3.33 -9.41 8.55
CA GLU A 133 2.83 -9.49 9.92
C GLU A 133 1.31 -9.37 10.04
N VAL A 134 0.63 -8.65 9.17
CA VAL A 134 -0.82 -8.45 9.28
C VAL A 134 -1.58 -9.36 8.33
N THR A 135 -1.31 -9.26 7.02
CA THR A 135 -2.01 -10.07 6.02
C THR A 135 -1.67 -11.54 6.15
N GLY A 136 -0.39 -11.86 6.37
CA GLY A 136 0.09 -13.24 6.57
C GLY A 136 -0.57 -13.88 7.78
N ARG A 137 -0.56 -13.24 8.95
CA ARG A 137 -1.23 -13.75 10.16
C ARG A 137 -2.73 -13.90 10.00
N ALA A 138 -3.39 -12.95 9.32
CA ALA A 138 -4.82 -13.06 9.11
C ALA A 138 -5.18 -14.27 8.23
N LEU A 139 -4.41 -14.52 7.18
CA LEU A 139 -4.62 -15.68 6.31
C LEU A 139 -4.26 -17.00 7.02
N GLU A 140 -3.19 -17.01 7.80
CA GLU A 140 -2.79 -18.14 8.64
C GLU A 140 -3.90 -18.52 9.62
N HIS A 141 -4.45 -17.54 10.34
CA HIS A 141 -5.55 -17.78 11.27
C HIS A 141 -6.79 -18.38 10.57
N VAL A 142 -7.12 -17.90 9.37
CA VAL A 142 -8.23 -18.48 8.59
C VAL A 142 -7.90 -19.90 8.13
N TYR A 143 -6.65 -20.17 7.75
CA TYR A 143 -6.22 -21.52 7.38
C TYR A 143 -6.32 -22.48 8.56
N GLU A 144 -5.77 -22.12 9.72
CA GLU A 144 -5.82 -22.94 10.95
C GLU A 144 -7.26 -23.25 11.37
N HIS A 145 -8.15 -22.23 11.35
CA HIS A 145 -9.57 -22.42 11.62
C HIS A 145 -10.24 -23.45 10.68
N ASN A 146 -9.80 -23.53 9.43
CA ASN A 146 -10.29 -24.55 8.50
C ASN A 146 -9.68 -25.92 8.79
N CYS A 147 -8.43 -26.01 9.25
CA CYS A 147 -7.80 -27.27 9.67
C CYS A 147 -8.52 -27.90 10.84
N ASP A 148 -8.98 -27.10 11.82
CA ASP A 148 -9.75 -27.57 12.96
C ASP A 148 -11.07 -28.27 12.56
N ARG A 149 -11.67 -27.78 11.48
CA ARG A 149 -12.93 -28.31 10.93
C ARG A 149 -12.75 -29.46 9.97
N GLN A 150 -11.63 -29.50 9.29
CA GLN A 150 -11.29 -30.50 8.28
C GLN A 150 -9.84 -30.99 8.49
N PRO A 151 -9.60 -31.94 9.37
CA PRO A 151 -8.26 -32.46 9.59
C PRO A 151 -7.61 -33.01 8.32
N GLY A 152 -6.32 -32.80 8.19
CA GLY A 152 -5.54 -33.22 7.01
C GLY A 152 -5.52 -32.24 5.84
N LEU A 153 -6.08 -31.03 6.01
CA LEU A 153 -5.85 -29.96 5.04
C LEU A 153 -4.36 -29.61 4.94
N ASN A 154 -3.91 -29.40 3.72
CA ASN A 154 -2.57 -28.90 3.43
C ASN A 154 -2.68 -27.60 2.64
N LEU A 155 -1.92 -26.58 3.04
CA LEU A 155 -1.87 -25.29 2.34
C LEU A 155 -0.98 -25.42 1.10
N ALA A 156 -1.61 -25.62 -0.06
CA ALA A 156 -0.89 -25.89 -1.30
C ALA A 156 -0.14 -24.66 -1.84
N ALA A 157 -0.80 -23.51 -1.86
CA ALA A 157 -0.22 -22.31 -2.41
C ALA A 157 -0.86 -21.02 -1.87
N PHE A 158 -0.09 -19.96 -1.87
CA PHE A 158 -0.52 -18.56 -1.81
C PHE A 158 -0.38 -17.92 -3.20
N VAL A 159 -1.44 -17.32 -3.70
CA VAL A 159 -1.49 -16.71 -5.02
C VAL A 159 -1.83 -15.23 -4.89
N ALA A 160 -1.00 -14.33 -5.39
CA ALA A 160 -1.26 -12.90 -5.37
C ALA A 160 -0.72 -12.20 -6.63
N ALA A 161 -1.38 -11.11 -7.02
CA ALA A 161 -0.86 -10.22 -8.04
C ALA A 161 0.40 -9.49 -7.53
N SER A 162 1.40 -9.38 -8.40
CA SER A 162 2.63 -8.63 -8.18
C SER A 162 2.47 -7.21 -8.70
N GLY A 163 2.68 -6.23 -7.84
CA GLY A 163 2.82 -4.81 -8.14
C GLY A 163 4.04 -4.30 -7.38
N SER A 164 3.85 -3.67 -6.21
CA SER A 164 4.97 -3.33 -5.30
C SER A 164 5.52 -4.54 -4.53
N SER A 165 5.06 -5.75 -4.83
CA SER A 165 5.42 -7.02 -4.19
C SER A 165 5.11 -7.14 -2.69
N GLY A 166 4.60 -6.09 -2.04
CA GLY A 166 4.27 -6.10 -0.62
C GLY A 166 3.36 -7.25 -0.22
N THR A 167 2.29 -7.50 -0.97
CA THR A 167 1.34 -8.58 -0.66
C THR A 167 1.98 -9.98 -0.72
N LEU A 168 3.03 -10.17 -1.54
CA LEU A 168 3.75 -11.46 -1.62
C LEU A 168 4.44 -11.82 -0.29
N ALA A 169 4.76 -10.84 0.55
CA ALA A 169 5.31 -11.06 1.88
C ALA A 169 4.37 -11.87 2.81
N ALA A 170 3.06 -11.76 2.62
CA ALA A 170 2.12 -12.63 3.31
C ALA A 170 2.32 -14.11 2.93
N GLY A 171 2.66 -14.35 1.66
CA GLY A 171 3.02 -15.68 1.17
C GLY A 171 4.32 -16.22 1.78
N GLU A 172 5.31 -15.37 2.03
CA GLU A 172 6.56 -15.80 2.70
C GLU A 172 6.29 -16.39 4.09
N ARG A 173 5.43 -15.74 4.87
CA ARG A 173 4.99 -16.27 6.15
C ARG A 173 4.33 -17.64 5.99
N LEU A 174 3.35 -17.76 5.12
CA LEU A 174 2.65 -19.01 4.86
C LEU A 174 3.57 -20.12 4.31
N LYS A 175 4.60 -19.73 3.55
CA LYS A 175 5.64 -20.66 3.09
C LYS A 175 6.52 -21.15 4.24
N SER A 176 6.97 -20.21 5.09
CA SER A 176 7.84 -20.53 6.23
C SER A 176 7.13 -21.46 7.21
N ASP A 177 5.89 -21.16 7.57
CA ASP A 177 5.20 -21.79 8.68
C ASP A 177 4.40 -23.03 8.25
N HIS A 178 3.95 -23.09 6.98
CA HIS A 178 3.08 -24.17 6.47
C HIS A 178 3.58 -24.80 5.14
N GLY A 179 4.72 -24.41 4.61
CA GLY A 179 5.29 -24.99 3.39
C GLY A 179 4.55 -24.60 2.10
N ALA A 180 3.69 -23.59 2.13
CA ALA A 180 2.92 -23.14 0.95
C ALA A 180 3.83 -22.70 -0.19
N LYS A 181 3.44 -23.00 -1.44
CA LYS A 181 4.09 -22.40 -2.62
C LYS A 181 3.63 -20.95 -2.78
N ILE A 182 4.55 -20.04 -3.15
CA ILE A 182 4.19 -18.67 -3.53
C ILE A 182 4.07 -18.60 -5.06
N VAL A 183 2.93 -18.09 -5.54
CA VAL A 183 2.68 -17.87 -6.96
C VAL A 183 2.39 -16.38 -7.16
N ALA A 184 3.33 -15.69 -7.80
CA ALA A 184 3.15 -14.32 -8.25
C ALA A 184 2.45 -14.31 -9.62
N VAL A 185 1.44 -13.45 -9.77
CA VAL A 185 0.70 -13.27 -11.03
C VAL A 185 0.95 -11.85 -11.53
N GLU A 186 1.38 -11.73 -12.76
CA GLU A 186 1.64 -10.46 -13.44
C GLU A 186 0.85 -10.38 -14.76
N ALA A 187 0.57 -9.18 -15.23
CA ALA A 187 0.01 -8.99 -16.56
C ALA A 187 1.06 -9.29 -17.63
N LEU A 188 0.63 -9.82 -18.77
CA LEU A 188 1.55 -10.18 -19.86
C LEU A 188 2.22 -8.97 -20.52
N GLU A 189 1.66 -7.78 -20.33
CA GLU A 189 2.12 -6.53 -20.96
C GLU A 189 2.65 -5.53 -19.92
N CYS A 190 3.17 -6.02 -18.79
CA CYS A 190 3.79 -5.18 -17.75
C CYS A 190 5.28 -4.99 -18.04
#